data_18cf63343d49b2d738319fe245df346a
#
_entry.id   18cf63343d49b2d738319fe245df346a
#
_cell.length_a   1.000
_cell.length_b   1.000
_cell.length_c   1.000
_cell.angle_alpha   90.00
_cell.angle_beta   90.00
_cell.angle_gamma   90.00
#
_symmetry.space_group_name_H-M   'P 1'
#
loop_
_entity.id
_entity.type
_entity.pdbx_description
1 polymer ?
#
loop_
_entity_poly.entity_id
_entity_poly.type
_entity_poly.pdbx_seq_one_letter_code
_entity_poly.pdbx_strand_id
1 'polypeptide(L)'
;MRSNSFPALRWVSLFLILAAVAVITLQLVSFSRLGTNFPAGMEIAEVPVGGLDRATSAQRLLEAYSTTPVELHYGEEIILLTPASAEFELDLEAMLAAADQNRSQQPFWTGFWNYLWRRTAAPVSIPLIASFSESRLEAYLENEIAQRYDQPPIPPLPAVGTVNFHPGTQGTALNINRSVDLVDTALRSPSRRVVDLPLAKTNPPKPSIGNLEIMLKQIVDLAEFDGLVGLYLADLQTGEEINFAYSQGEDFSTNPDVAFTSASIIKIPIMVSAYRRLDEDPDSETTRLIEEMIVKSGNDPADWLMERVIDPFTGPLDVTADMQTLGLENTFLAGEFYPGAPLLAAFQTPANLRTDINTDPDIYNQTTPSDIGMLMEDIYQCTQRGEGNLLAVFPDEFTQAECQSMINYLGNNDLGLLIEAGVPDGTPVAHKHGWVTYFGVMNTLGDAGIVYTPGGNYVLSIFINHQDQLIWEPASELVATMSEATYNYFNQVTR
;
A
#
# COMPACT_ATOMS: atom_id res chain seq x y z
N MET A 1 84.43 67.22 -46.23
CA MET A 1 84.56 66.35 -45.02
C MET A 1 83.44 65.39 -45.03
N ARG A 2 83.66 64.13 -45.45
CA ARG A 2 82.73 63.01 -45.35
C ARG A 2 83.08 62.22 -44.10
N SER A 3 82.26 62.25 -43.09
CA SER A 3 82.44 61.51 -41.86
C SER A 3 82.22 60.03 -42.09
N ASN A 4 83.25 59.21 -41.88
CA ASN A 4 83.20 57.75 -41.86
C ASN A 4 82.61 57.24 -40.56
N SER A 5 81.30 57.27 -40.41
CA SER A 5 80.62 56.66 -39.27
C SER A 5 79.95 55.27 -39.53
N PHE A 6 80.30 54.63 -40.66
CA PHE A 6 79.68 53.39 -41.13
C PHE A 6 80.24 52.07 -40.56
N PRO A 7 81.49 51.94 -40.07
CA PRO A 7 81.91 50.64 -39.56
C PRO A 7 81.33 50.27 -38.20
N ALA A 8 81.16 51.21 -37.27
CA ALA A 8 80.61 50.92 -35.96
C ALA A 8 79.16 50.44 -36.06
N LEU A 9 78.33 51.06 -36.91
CA LEU A 9 76.93 50.64 -37.12
C LEU A 9 76.82 49.23 -37.71
N ARG A 10 77.78 48.83 -38.56
CA ARG A 10 77.86 47.46 -39.11
C ARG A 10 78.16 46.42 -38.04
N TRP A 11 79.07 46.71 -37.10
CA TRP A 11 79.42 45.83 -36.02
C TRP A 11 78.30 45.73 -35.00
N VAL A 12 77.59 46.82 -34.67
CA VAL A 12 76.39 46.84 -33.83
C VAL A 12 75.25 46.05 -34.48
N SER A 13 75.04 46.25 -35.79
CA SER A 13 73.99 45.46 -36.51
C SER A 13 74.36 44.00 -36.55
N LEU A 14 75.60 43.64 -36.78
CA LEU A 14 76.07 42.24 -36.80
C LEU A 14 75.89 41.61 -35.39
N PHE A 15 76.25 42.33 -34.35
CA PHE A 15 76.04 41.87 -32.94
C PHE A 15 74.58 41.68 -32.63
N LEU A 16 73.69 42.59 -33.03
CA LEU A 16 72.24 42.47 -32.81
C LEU A 16 71.64 41.28 -33.58
N ILE A 17 72.13 41.04 -34.82
CA ILE A 17 71.66 39.88 -35.60
C ILE A 17 72.19 38.58 -34.96
N LEU A 18 73.45 38.51 -34.54
CA LEU A 18 73.97 37.32 -33.85
C LEU A 18 73.21 37.07 -32.49
N ALA A 19 72.95 38.12 -31.75
CA ALA A 19 72.21 38.03 -30.53
C ALA A 19 70.74 37.53 -30.78
N ALA A 20 70.10 38.09 -31.82
CA ALA A 20 68.74 37.65 -32.21
C ALA A 20 68.74 36.18 -32.66
N VAL A 21 69.73 35.75 -33.47
CA VAL A 21 69.91 34.36 -33.88
C VAL A 21 70.12 33.45 -32.68
N ALA A 22 70.95 33.87 -31.72
CA ALA A 22 71.21 33.09 -30.51
C ALA A 22 69.96 32.97 -29.68
N VAL A 23 69.16 34.04 -29.48
CA VAL A 23 67.88 34.01 -28.76
C VAL A 23 66.87 33.12 -29.47
N ILE A 24 66.74 33.26 -30.81
CA ILE A 24 65.81 32.42 -31.59
C ILE A 24 66.22 30.94 -31.48
N THR A 25 67.56 30.65 -31.58
CA THR A 25 68.03 29.26 -31.45
C THR A 25 67.76 28.70 -30.04
N LEU A 26 68.02 29.49 -29.00
CA LEU A 26 67.70 29.10 -27.62
C LEU A 26 66.16 28.85 -27.44
N GLN A 27 65.34 29.73 -27.99
CA GLN A 27 63.89 29.56 -27.99
C GLN A 27 63.42 28.33 -28.79
N LEU A 28 64.07 28.05 -29.93
CA LEU A 28 63.81 26.88 -30.76
C LEU A 28 64.17 25.57 -30.03
N VAL A 29 65.30 25.55 -29.33
CA VAL A 29 65.75 24.40 -28.52
C VAL A 29 64.76 24.22 -27.34
N SER A 30 64.36 25.30 -26.69
CA SER A 30 63.36 25.27 -25.58
C SER A 30 62.01 24.77 -26.09
N PHE A 31 61.55 25.25 -27.22
CA PHE A 31 60.33 24.80 -27.88
C PHE A 31 60.41 23.33 -28.33
N SER A 32 61.52 22.92 -28.87
CA SER A 32 61.76 21.52 -29.29
C SER A 32 61.74 20.56 -28.10
N ARG A 33 62.26 20.99 -26.93
CA ARG A 33 62.15 20.19 -25.69
C ARG A 33 60.75 20.12 -25.16
N LEU A 34 59.92 21.15 -25.34
CA LEU A 34 58.50 21.15 -25.03
C LEU A 34 57.65 20.34 -26.02
N GLY A 35 58.25 20.01 -27.24
CA GLY A 35 57.53 19.27 -28.27
C GLY A 35 57.16 17.84 -27.93
N THR A 36 57.63 17.28 -26.78
CA THR A 36 57.22 16.00 -26.23
C THR A 36 55.96 16.14 -25.33
N ASN A 37 55.63 17.36 -24.92
CA ASN A 37 54.50 17.67 -24.04
C ASN A 37 53.28 18.04 -24.87
N PHE A 38 52.09 17.90 -24.28
CA PHE A 38 50.84 18.32 -24.91
C PHE A 38 50.75 19.85 -25.05
N PRO A 39 50.17 20.37 -26.13
CA PRO A 39 50.03 21.80 -26.36
C PRO A 39 49.36 22.54 -25.22
N ALA A 40 49.78 23.78 -24.96
CA ALA A 40 49.12 24.63 -23.98
C ALA A 40 47.64 24.81 -24.34
N GLY A 41 46.75 24.66 -23.36
CA GLY A 41 45.30 24.73 -23.55
C GLY A 41 44.66 23.41 -23.98
N MET A 42 45.39 22.28 -24.01
CA MET A 42 44.81 20.96 -24.25
C MET A 42 44.17 20.42 -22.98
N GLU A 43 42.96 19.89 -23.13
CA GLU A 43 42.22 19.18 -22.11
C GLU A 43 41.86 17.79 -22.61
N ILE A 44 41.99 16.79 -21.75
CA ILE A 44 41.49 15.42 -21.99
C ILE A 44 40.40 15.14 -20.93
N ALA A 45 39.20 14.83 -21.38
CA ALA A 45 38.07 14.57 -20.48
C ALA A 45 37.92 15.69 -19.42
N GLU A 46 37.89 16.95 -19.84
CA GLU A 46 37.82 18.14 -18.98
C GLU A 46 39.01 18.33 -18.02
N VAL A 47 40.01 17.44 -18.05
CA VAL A 47 41.21 17.56 -17.22
C VAL A 47 42.28 18.32 -18.00
N PRO A 48 42.81 19.46 -17.50
CA PRO A 48 43.84 20.22 -18.19
C PRO A 48 45.18 19.46 -18.17
N VAL A 49 45.66 19.12 -19.36
CA VAL A 49 46.92 18.39 -19.57
C VAL A 49 47.94 19.21 -20.35
N GLY A 50 47.63 20.46 -20.72
CA GLY A 50 48.51 21.34 -21.46
C GLY A 50 49.87 21.55 -20.76
N GLY A 51 50.96 21.34 -21.48
CA GLY A 51 52.32 21.45 -20.96
C GLY A 51 52.86 20.21 -20.22
N LEU A 52 52.04 19.18 -20.04
CA LEU A 52 52.42 17.91 -19.42
C LEU A 52 52.87 16.90 -20.47
N ASP A 53 53.75 15.98 -20.07
CA ASP A 53 54.06 14.80 -20.87
C ASP A 53 52.98 13.72 -20.77
N ARG A 54 53.06 12.70 -21.63
CA ARG A 54 52.05 11.60 -21.69
C ARG A 54 51.89 10.88 -20.34
N ALA A 55 53.00 10.58 -19.64
CA ALA A 55 52.97 9.85 -18.39
C ALA A 55 52.33 10.65 -17.25
N THR A 56 52.69 11.90 -17.11
CA THR A 56 52.11 12.82 -16.12
C THR A 56 50.62 13.08 -16.41
N SER A 57 50.24 13.20 -17.67
CA SER A 57 48.84 13.35 -18.08
C SER A 57 48.01 12.10 -17.78
N ALA A 58 48.58 10.91 -18.03
CA ALA A 58 47.96 9.64 -17.65
C ALA A 58 47.69 9.57 -16.14
N GLN A 59 48.70 9.92 -15.33
CA GLN A 59 48.54 9.90 -13.87
C GLN A 59 47.45 10.89 -13.39
N ARG A 60 47.43 12.09 -13.99
CA ARG A 60 46.42 13.10 -13.65
C ARG A 60 45.00 12.67 -14.02
N LEU A 61 44.82 11.97 -15.13
CA LEU A 61 43.52 11.39 -15.54
C LEU A 61 43.09 10.27 -14.59
N LEU A 62 44.02 9.37 -14.22
CA LEU A 62 43.74 8.30 -13.26
C LEU A 62 43.36 8.87 -11.87
N GLU A 63 44.07 9.91 -11.43
CA GLU A 63 43.75 10.57 -10.16
C GLU A 63 42.34 11.18 -10.18
N ALA A 64 42.03 11.92 -11.26
CA ALA A 64 40.73 12.60 -11.37
C ALA A 64 39.54 11.65 -11.47
N TYR A 65 39.66 10.52 -12.15
CA TYR A 65 38.52 9.66 -12.48
C TYR A 65 38.52 8.31 -11.75
N SER A 66 39.70 7.70 -11.51
CA SER A 66 39.78 6.36 -10.94
C SER A 66 40.08 6.36 -9.44
N THR A 67 40.80 7.38 -8.93
CA THR A 67 41.22 7.44 -7.53
C THR A 67 40.27 8.30 -6.67
N THR A 68 39.81 9.43 -7.24
CA THR A 68 38.93 10.34 -6.53
C THR A 68 37.53 9.71 -6.40
N PRO A 69 37.00 9.49 -5.19
CA PRO A 69 35.69 8.91 -5.01
C PRO A 69 34.55 9.85 -5.44
N VAL A 70 33.37 9.30 -5.67
CA VAL A 70 32.11 10.04 -5.77
C VAL A 70 31.49 10.08 -4.38
N GLU A 71 31.13 11.26 -3.91
CA GLU A 71 30.46 11.49 -2.64
C GLU A 71 28.95 11.35 -2.83
N LEU A 72 28.35 10.34 -2.21
CA LEU A 72 26.91 10.06 -2.25
C LEU A 72 26.28 10.54 -0.96
N HIS A 73 25.28 11.41 -1.05
CA HIS A 73 24.50 11.88 0.08
C HIS A 73 23.19 11.12 0.16
N TYR A 74 23.02 10.32 1.21
CA TYR A 74 21.76 9.69 1.56
C TYR A 74 21.15 10.45 2.77
N GLY A 75 20.29 11.43 2.51
CA GLY A 75 19.83 12.36 3.56
C GLY A 75 21.01 13.11 4.18
N GLU A 76 21.23 12.88 5.47
CA GLU A 76 22.37 13.48 6.22
C GLU A 76 23.64 12.62 6.17
N GLU A 77 23.56 11.41 5.66
CA GLU A 77 24.70 10.47 5.62
C GLU A 77 25.52 10.67 4.35
N ILE A 78 26.86 10.65 4.51
CA ILE A 78 27.81 10.81 3.41
C ILE A 78 28.55 9.50 3.18
N ILE A 79 28.47 9.00 1.97
CA ILE A 79 29.03 7.71 1.56
C ILE A 79 29.99 7.94 0.41
N LEU A 80 31.20 7.37 0.50
CA LEU A 80 32.21 7.50 -0.56
C LEU A 80 32.17 6.27 -1.48
N LEU A 81 31.72 6.47 -2.70
CA LEU A 81 31.76 5.45 -3.75
C LEU A 81 33.10 5.52 -4.48
N THR A 82 33.88 4.46 -4.40
CA THR A 82 35.09 4.33 -5.25
C THR A 82 34.66 3.98 -6.67
N PRO A 83 35.26 4.57 -7.73
CA PRO A 83 34.91 4.25 -9.13
C PRO A 83 35.02 2.74 -9.44
N ALA A 84 35.95 2.05 -8.80
CA ALA A 84 36.16 0.61 -8.95
C ALA A 84 34.92 -0.22 -8.48
N SER A 85 34.12 0.28 -7.55
CA SER A 85 32.90 -0.42 -7.09
C SER A 85 31.83 -0.51 -8.18
N ALA A 86 31.86 0.38 -9.16
CA ALA A 86 31.00 0.38 -10.36
C ALA A 86 31.73 -0.20 -11.59
N GLU A 87 32.93 -0.80 -11.42
CA GLU A 87 33.79 -1.22 -12.54
C GLU A 87 34.00 -0.07 -13.56
N PHE A 88 34.18 1.16 -13.04
CA PHE A 88 34.45 2.31 -13.90
C PHE A 88 35.89 2.27 -14.41
N GLU A 89 36.04 2.10 -15.71
CA GLU A 89 37.32 1.98 -16.38
C GLU A 89 37.49 3.04 -17.47
N LEU A 90 38.69 3.70 -17.48
CA LEU A 90 39.07 4.65 -18.49
C LEU A 90 39.77 3.91 -19.64
N ASP A 91 39.38 4.19 -20.87
CA ASP A 91 40.25 3.88 -22.03
C ASP A 91 41.35 4.94 -22.19
N LEU A 92 42.29 4.87 -21.23
CA LEU A 92 43.40 5.82 -21.14
C LEU A 92 44.26 5.86 -22.42
N GLU A 93 44.49 4.67 -23.03
CA GLU A 93 45.28 4.54 -24.24
C GLU A 93 44.59 5.21 -25.43
N ALA A 94 43.32 5.01 -25.63
CA ALA A 94 42.56 5.65 -26.70
C ALA A 94 42.52 7.17 -26.55
N MET A 95 42.31 7.68 -25.33
CA MET A 95 42.29 9.13 -25.06
C MET A 95 43.67 9.77 -25.29
N LEU A 96 44.74 9.15 -24.77
CA LEU A 96 46.10 9.64 -24.95
C LEU A 96 46.55 9.54 -26.42
N ALA A 97 46.18 8.49 -27.15
CA ALA A 97 46.43 8.35 -28.58
C ALA A 97 45.73 9.46 -29.39
N ALA A 98 44.47 9.78 -29.06
CA ALA A 98 43.74 10.88 -29.69
C ALA A 98 44.41 12.24 -29.43
N ALA A 99 44.91 12.46 -28.21
CA ALA A 99 45.66 13.65 -27.85
C ALA A 99 47.00 13.76 -28.62
N ASP A 100 47.75 12.65 -28.73
CA ASP A 100 49.00 12.59 -29.52
C ASP A 100 48.74 12.80 -31.00
N GLN A 101 47.68 12.25 -31.56
CA GLN A 101 47.29 12.50 -32.95
C GLN A 101 47.00 13.98 -33.17
N ASN A 102 46.29 14.61 -32.28
CA ASN A 102 45.98 16.04 -32.36
C ASN A 102 47.24 16.90 -32.25
N ARG A 103 48.17 16.53 -31.35
CA ARG A 103 49.48 17.17 -31.22
C ARG A 103 50.30 17.05 -32.52
N SER A 104 50.35 15.89 -33.15
CA SER A 104 51.14 15.64 -34.35
C SER A 104 50.61 16.32 -35.63
N GLN A 105 49.34 16.69 -35.65
CA GLN A 105 48.70 17.41 -36.75
C GLN A 105 49.04 18.90 -36.78
N GLN A 106 49.61 19.47 -35.72
CA GLN A 106 50.06 20.88 -35.73
C GLN A 106 51.40 21.04 -36.43
N PRO A 107 51.49 21.88 -37.48
CA PRO A 107 52.81 22.14 -38.17
C PRO A 107 53.78 22.74 -37.17
N PHE A 108 54.99 22.16 -37.08
CA PHE A 108 56.04 22.58 -36.15
C PHE A 108 56.31 24.11 -36.18
N TRP A 109 56.37 24.69 -37.32
CA TRP A 109 56.65 26.12 -37.46
C TRP A 109 55.52 27.03 -37.01
N THR A 110 54.29 26.62 -37.21
CA THR A 110 53.11 27.33 -36.68
C THR A 110 53.10 27.31 -35.17
N GLY A 111 53.40 26.16 -34.58
CA GLY A 111 53.54 25.99 -33.12
C GLY A 111 54.69 26.85 -32.56
N PHE A 112 55.86 26.85 -33.22
CA PHE A 112 56.99 27.67 -32.81
C PHE A 112 56.71 29.18 -32.84
N TRP A 113 56.08 29.68 -33.89
CA TRP A 113 55.64 31.07 -33.95
C TRP A 113 54.62 31.45 -32.88
N ASN A 114 53.66 30.61 -32.62
CA ASN A 114 52.67 30.83 -31.52
C ASN A 114 53.41 30.87 -30.16
N TYR A 115 54.34 29.96 -29.91
CA TYR A 115 55.19 29.96 -28.73
C TYR A 115 55.98 31.23 -28.55
N LEU A 116 56.67 31.66 -29.63
CA LEU A 116 57.51 32.84 -29.61
C LEU A 116 56.74 34.13 -29.30
N TRP A 117 55.54 34.26 -29.86
CA TRP A 117 54.68 35.41 -29.71
C TRP A 117 53.69 35.26 -28.53
N ARG A 118 53.87 34.22 -27.73
CA ARG A 118 52.96 33.90 -26.59
C ARG A 118 51.47 33.89 -26.97
N ARG A 119 51.15 33.46 -28.19
CA ARG A 119 49.78 33.31 -28.63
C ARG A 119 49.22 32.03 -28.02
N THR A 120 48.04 32.13 -27.33
CA THR A 120 47.32 30.97 -26.85
C THR A 120 46.79 30.18 -28.05
N ALA A 121 47.15 28.89 -28.15
CA ALA A 121 46.52 27.99 -29.10
C ALA A 121 45.00 27.87 -28.79
N ALA A 122 44.18 27.60 -29.80
CA ALA A 122 42.77 27.31 -29.56
C ALA A 122 42.68 26.10 -28.60
N PRO A 123 41.79 26.15 -27.60
CA PRO A 123 41.60 25.02 -26.68
C PRO A 123 41.20 23.77 -27.47
N VAL A 124 41.89 22.68 -27.23
CA VAL A 124 41.60 21.36 -27.82
C VAL A 124 41.07 20.48 -26.71
N SER A 125 39.86 20.00 -26.86
CA SER A 125 39.25 19.08 -25.93
C SER A 125 39.12 17.70 -26.54
N ILE A 126 39.64 16.70 -25.85
CA ILE A 126 39.46 15.27 -26.16
C ILE A 126 38.34 14.74 -25.27
N PRO A 127 37.32 14.07 -25.81
CA PRO A 127 36.21 13.56 -25.02
C PRO A 127 36.66 12.44 -24.10
N LEU A 128 35.88 12.25 -23.00
CA LEU A 128 36.03 11.09 -22.12
C LEU A 128 35.67 9.81 -22.86
N ILE A 129 36.54 8.80 -22.78
CA ILE A 129 36.24 7.42 -23.19
C ILE A 129 36.35 6.55 -21.94
N ALA A 130 35.20 6.12 -21.44
CA ALA A 130 35.11 5.31 -20.25
C ALA A 130 33.92 4.37 -20.35
N SER A 131 34.02 3.22 -19.70
CA SER A 131 32.94 2.25 -19.49
C SER A 131 32.72 2.04 -18.02
N PHE A 132 31.51 1.62 -17.65
CA PHE A 132 31.17 1.16 -16.29
C PHE A 132 30.15 0.03 -16.39
N SER A 133 29.99 -0.71 -15.32
CA SER A 133 28.99 -1.78 -15.20
C SER A 133 27.76 -1.26 -14.44
N GLU A 134 26.68 -1.02 -15.20
CA GLU A 134 25.39 -0.60 -14.63
C GLU A 134 24.89 -1.59 -13.60
N SER A 135 24.93 -2.88 -13.90
CA SER A 135 24.50 -3.94 -12.99
C SER A 135 25.32 -4.03 -11.69
N ARG A 136 26.62 -3.70 -11.76
CA ARG A 136 27.46 -3.62 -10.55
C ARG A 136 27.11 -2.40 -9.71
N LEU A 137 26.86 -1.27 -10.35
CA LEU A 137 26.42 -0.06 -9.66
C LEU A 137 25.05 -0.25 -9.01
N GLU A 138 24.09 -0.85 -9.71
CA GLU A 138 22.79 -1.23 -9.15
C GLU A 138 22.96 -2.13 -7.93
N ALA A 139 23.71 -3.22 -8.07
CA ALA A 139 23.97 -4.14 -6.97
C ALA A 139 24.65 -3.46 -5.76
N TYR A 140 25.56 -2.51 -6.00
CA TYR A 140 26.17 -1.73 -4.93
C TYR A 140 25.14 -0.83 -4.22
N LEU A 141 24.31 -0.13 -4.98
CA LEU A 141 23.25 0.75 -4.43
C LEU A 141 22.21 -0.05 -3.65
N GLU A 142 21.84 -1.25 -4.14
CA GLU A 142 20.88 -2.12 -3.45
C GLU A 142 21.45 -2.74 -2.17
N ASN A 143 22.63 -3.39 -2.27
CA ASN A 143 23.12 -4.23 -1.19
C ASN A 143 23.94 -3.45 -0.14
N GLU A 144 24.63 -2.36 -0.56
CA GLU A 144 25.48 -1.59 0.35
C GLU A 144 24.84 -0.29 0.82
N ILE A 145 23.94 0.33 0.02
CA ILE A 145 23.30 1.59 0.39
C ILE A 145 21.88 1.34 0.87
N ALA A 146 20.98 0.84 0.02
CA ALA A 146 19.58 0.67 0.36
C ALA A 146 19.41 -0.26 1.56
N GLN A 147 20.08 -1.41 1.57
CA GLN A 147 19.98 -2.38 2.68
C GLN A 147 20.43 -1.80 4.03
N ARG A 148 21.32 -0.80 4.04
CA ARG A 148 21.84 -0.22 5.29
C ARG A 148 21.12 1.03 5.75
N TYR A 149 20.62 1.83 4.81
CA TYR A 149 20.13 3.18 5.09
C TYR A 149 18.64 3.34 4.84
N ASP A 150 18.01 2.49 4.02
CA ASP A 150 16.56 2.50 3.84
C ASP A 150 15.88 2.18 5.18
N GLN A 151 14.83 2.94 5.46
CA GLN A 151 14.00 2.74 6.64
C GLN A 151 12.67 2.15 6.21
N PRO A 152 12.37 0.91 6.60
CA PRO A 152 11.06 0.33 6.29
C PRO A 152 9.95 1.13 6.98
N PRO A 153 8.77 1.25 6.37
CA PRO A 153 7.64 1.87 7.02
C PRO A 153 7.18 1.02 8.22
N ILE A 154 6.74 1.69 9.28
CA ILE A 154 6.22 1.04 10.48
C ILE A 154 4.70 1.01 10.38
N PRO A 155 4.04 -0.17 10.50
CA PRO A 155 2.59 -0.27 10.47
C PRO A 155 1.95 0.46 11.67
N PRO A 156 0.69 0.89 11.53
CA PRO A 156 -0.10 1.37 12.67
C PRO A 156 -0.27 0.25 13.71
N LEU A 157 -0.31 0.62 14.99
CA LEU A 157 -0.50 -0.31 16.11
C LEU A 157 -1.72 0.11 16.94
N PRO A 158 -2.46 -0.85 17.54
CA PRO A 158 -3.56 -0.53 18.44
C PRO A 158 -3.12 0.39 19.58
N ALA A 159 -3.88 1.44 19.84
CA ALA A 159 -3.68 2.31 20.99
C ALA A 159 -4.42 1.74 22.19
N VAL A 160 -3.69 1.21 23.15
CA VAL A 160 -4.23 0.50 24.33
C VAL A 160 -5.29 1.34 25.05
N GLY A 161 -6.45 0.72 25.33
CA GLY A 161 -7.56 1.36 26.03
C GLY A 161 -8.37 2.35 25.19
N THR A 162 -8.24 2.30 23.87
CA THR A 162 -8.98 3.15 22.93
C THR A 162 -9.48 2.35 21.73
N VAL A 163 -10.34 2.94 20.93
CA VAL A 163 -10.82 2.40 19.64
C VAL A 163 -9.95 2.84 18.45
N ASN A 164 -8.77 3.42 18.71
CA ASN A 164 -7.92 4.03 17.70
C ASN A 164 -6.60 3.27 17.52
N PHE A 165 -5.92 3.58 16.45
CA PHE A 165 -4.58 3.10 16.16
C PHE A 165 -3.58 4.26 16.25
N HIS A 166 -2.39 4.00 16.78
CA HIS A 166 -1.27 4.89 16.62
C HIS A 166 -0.90 4.93 15.14
N PRO A 167 -0.76 6.13 14.52
CA PRO A 167 -0.42 6.25 13.12
C PRO A 167 0.87 5.49 12.78
N GLY A 168 0.88 4.81 11.65
CA GLY A 168 2.10 4.24 11.10
C GLY A 168 3.09 5.34 10.71
N THR A 169 4.38 4.99 10.66
CA THR A 169 5.44 5.90 10.23
C THR A 169 5.84 5.59 8.79
N GLN A 170 5.93 6.63 7.96
CA GLN A 170 6.43 6.48 6.60
C GLN A 170 7.89 6.03 6.62
N GLY A 171 8.22 5.09 5.75
CA GLY A 171 9.59 4.69 5.47
C GLY A 171 10.24 5.57 4.41
N THR A 172 11.55 5.36 4.21
CA THR A 172 12.32 5.92 3.09
C THR A 172 12.99 4.79 2.33
N ALA A 173 12.97 4.87 1.01
CA ALA A 173 13.64 3.92 0.13
C ALA A 173 14.44 4.65 -0.95
N LEU A 174 15.61 4.13 -1.28
CA LEU A 174 16.44 4.64 -2.35
C LEU A 174 15.78 4.41 -3.72
N ASN A 175 15.71 5.44 -4.53
CA ASN A 175 15.33 5.27 -5.94
C ASN A 175 16.54 4.82 -6.76
N ILE A 176 16.72 3.51 -6.88
CA ILE A 176 17.90 2.89 -7.51
C ILE A 176 18.11 3.41 -8.93
N ASN A 177 17.10 3.30 -9.80
CA ASN A 177 17.22 3.67 -11.22
C ASN A 177 17.70 5.11 -11.39
N ARG A 178 17.06 6.04 -10.68
CA ARG A 178 17.46 7.45 -10.75
C ARG A 178 18.81 7.72 -10.11
N SER A 179 19.20 6.94 -9.10
CA SER A 179 20.53 7.04 -8.48
C SER A 179 21.63 6.60 -9.44
N VAL A 180 21.41 5.53 -10.21
CA VAL A 180 22.34 5.05 -11.25
C VAL A 180 22.64 6.14 -12.24
N ASP A 181 21.63 6.81 -12.80
CA ASP A 181 21.80 7.90 -13.77
C ASP A 181 22.63 9.07 -13.20
N LEU A 182 22.35 9.44 -11.95
CA LEU A 182 23.07 10.54 -11.29
C LEU A 182 24.53 10.16 -10.99
N VAL A 183 24.75 8.95 -10.53
CA VAL A 183 26.11 8.44 -10.24
C VAL A 183 26.92 8.26 -11.53
N ASP A 184 26.33 7.74 -12.63
CA ASP A 184 27.01 7.69 -13.94
C ASP A 184 27.46 9.10 -14.36
N THR A 185 26.57 10.08 -14.26
CA THR A 185 26.90 11.48 -14.57
C THR A 185 28.06 11.99 -13.72
N ALA A 186 28.12 11.67 -12.44
CA ALA A 186 29.19 12.09 -11.54
C ALA A 186 30.49 11.34 -11.80
N LEU A 187 30.44 10.04 -12.11
CA LEU A 187 31.63 9.26 -12.51
C LEU A 187 32.27 9.81 -13.77
N ARG A 188 31.48 10.36 -14.70
CA ARG A 188 31.96 10.97 -15.97
C ARG A 188 32.40 12.42 -15.82
N SER A 189 32.38 13.01 -14.65
CA SER A 189 32.84 14.38 -14.40
C SER A 189 34.03 14.40 -13.43
N PRO A 190 35.10 15.15 -13.73
CA PRO A 190 36.24 15.27 -12.81
C PRO A 190 35.98 16.27 -11.68
N SER A 191 34.95 17.13 -11.80
CA SER A 191 34.72 18.25 -10.90
C SER A 191 33.37 18.17 -10.14
N ARG A 192 32.37 17.48 -10.71
CA ARG A 192 31.04 17.33 -10.11
C ARG A 192 30.88 15.89 -9.57
N ARG A 193 31.46 15.63 -8.42
CA ARG A 193 31.53 14.28 -7.81
C ARG A 193 30.72 14.17 -6.52
N VAL A 194 29.71 15.01 -6.37
CA VAL A 194 28.75 14.94 -5.27
C VAL A 194 27.38 14.64 -5.87
N VAL A 195 26.70 13.66 -5.29
CA VAL A 195 25.37 13.20 -5.73
C VAL A 195 24.44 13.13 -4.53
N ASP A 196 23.40 13.93 -4.54
CA ASP A 196 22.29 13.76 -3.64
C ASP A 196 21.40 12.62 -4.14
N LEU A 197 21.38 11.52 -3.39
CA LEU A 197 20.62 10.32 -3.76
C LEU A 197 19.11 10.58 -3.61
N PRO A 198 18.31 10.30 -4.64
CA PRO A 198 16.87 10.50 -4.59
C PRO A 198 16.21 9.46 -3.71
N LEU A 199 15.54 9.92 -2.66
CA LEU A 199 14.78 9.08 -1.73
C LEU A 199 13.28 9.15 -2.04
N ALA A 200 12.63 8.00 -2.05
CA ALA A 200 11.18 7.87 -2.14
C ALA A 200 10.61 7.62 -0.73
N LYS A 201 9.48 8.24 -0.41
CA LYS A 201 8.72 7.90 0.78
C LYS A 201 7.87 6.69 0.50
N THR A 202 7.89 5.72 1.41
CA THR A 202 7.04 4.53 1.38
C THR A 202 5.96 4.66 2.44
N ASN A 203 4.71 4.46 2.05
CA ASN A 203 3.59 4.53 2.99
C ASN A 203 3.61 3.31 3.92
N PRO A 204 3.18 3.47 5.19
CA PRO A 204 3.00 2.35 6.08
C PRO A 204 1.94 1.40 5.52
N PRO A 205 2.12 0.07 5.67
CA PRO A 205 1.08 -0.89 5.32
C PRO A 205 -0.13 -0.71 6.24
N LYS A 206 -1.28 -1.25 5.86
CA LYS A 206 -2.43 -1.37 6.78
C LYS A 206 -2.01 -2.18 8.02
N PRO A 207 -2.59 -1.93 9.21
CA PRO A 207 -2.39 -2.80 10.36
C PRO A 207 -2.85 -4.22 10.02
N SER A 208 -2.30 -5.25 10.66
CA SER A 208 -2.79 -6.61 10.44
C SER A 208 -4.22 -6.76 11.01
N ILE A 209 -5.04 -7.56 10.36
CA ILE A 209 -6.41 -7.84 10.83
C ILE A 209 -6.41 -8.50 12.22
N GLY A 210 -5.38 -9.28 12.56
CA GLY A 210 -5.20 -9.84 13.90
C GLY A 210 -4.99 -8.78 14.98
N ASN A 211 -4.45 -7.61 14.65
CA ASN A 211 -4.38 -6.49 15.59
C ASN A 211 -5.77 -5.91 15.88
N LEU A 212 -6.68 -5.91 14.92
CA LEU A 212 -8.07 -5.53 15.13
C LEU A 212 -8.75 -6.57 16.02
N GLU A 213 -8.59 -7.87 15.78
CA GLU A 213 -9.17 -8.93 16.62
C GLU A 213 -8.75 -8.76 18.08
N ILE A 214 -7.46 -8.54 18.35
CA ILE A 214 -6.96 -8.30 19.71
C ILE A 214 -7.63 -7.05 20.31
N MET A 215 -7.76 -5.96 19.55
CA MET A 215 -8.42 -4.74 20.02
C MET A 215 -9.89 -4.97 20.35
N LEU A 216 -10.63 -5.70 19.51
CA LEU A 216 -12.04 -6.01 19.74
C LEU A 216 -12.24 -6.82 21.03
N LYS A 217 -11.40 -7.84 21.30
CA LYS A 217 -11.42 -8.60 22.55
C LYS A 217 -11.07 -7.72 23.75
N GLN A 218 -10.09 -6.82 23.63
CA GLN A 218 -9.76 -5.85 24.68
C GLN A 218 -10.91 -4.87 24.99
N ILE A 219 -11.70 -4.47 23.99
CA ILE A 219 -12.89 -3.64 24.21
C ILE A 219 -13.91 -4.36 25.09
N VAL A 220 -14.12 -5.66 24.87
CA VAL A 220 -15.01 -6.50 25.70
C VAL A 220 -14.52 -6.54 27.15
N ASP A 221 -13.21 -6.76 27.35
CA ASP A 221 -12.59 -6.78 28.69
C ASP A 221 -12.70 -5.42 29.40
N LEU A 222 -12.45 -4.31 28.68
CA LEU A 222 -12.51 -2.96 29.24
C LEU A 222 -13.94 -2.51 29.57
N ALA A 223 -14.92 -3.03 28.84
CA ALA A 223 -16.34 -2.83 29.15
C ALA A 223 -16.80 -3.65 30.38
N GLU A 224 -15.91 -4.48 30.94
CA GLU A 224 -16.22 -5.43 32.03
C GLU A 224 -17.45 -6.30 31.70
N PHE A 225 -17.66 -6.59 30.39
CA PHE A 225 -18.79 -7.38 29.94
C PHE A 225 -18.55 -8.85 30.25
N ASP A 226 -19.37 -9.40 31.11
CA ASP A 226 -19.28 -10.76 31.63
C ASP A 226 -20.15 -11.78 30.86
N GLY A 227 -20.77 -11.35 29.76
CA GLY A 227 -21.48 -12.20 28.82
C GLY A 227 -20.60 -12.74 27.70
N LEU A 228 -21.24 -13.33 26.70
CA LEU A 228 -20.61 -13.87 25.50
C LEU A 228 -20.76 -12.88 24.35
N VAL A 229 -19.65 -12.64 23.64
CA VAL A 229 -19.61 -11.93 22.36
C VAL A 229 -19.25 -12.92 21.25
N GLY A 230 -20.07 -13.00 20.22
CA GLY A 230 -19.76 -13.65 18.96
C GLY A 230 -19.59 -12.60 17.85
N LEU A 231 -18.53 -12.69 17.10
CA LEU A 231 -18.24 -11.72 16.03
C LEU A 231 -17.69 -12.41 14.78
N TYR A 232 -18.23 -12.00 13.64
CA TYR A 232 -17.67 -12.25 12.32
C TYR A 232 -17.44 -10.93 11.60
N LEU A 233 -16.28 -10.79 10.98
CA LEU A 233 -15.91 -9.66 10.13
C LEU A 233 -15.21 -10.17 8.88
N ALA A 234 -15.58 -9.63 7.72
CA ALA A 234 -14.89 -9.89 6.46
C ALA A 234 -14.45 -8.57 5.79
N ASP A 235 -13.17 -8.44 5.47
CA ASP A 235 -12.65 -7.38 4.59
C ASP A 235 -12.99 -7.72 3.14
N LEU A 236 -13.94 -7.00 2.57
CA LEU A 236 -14.46 -7.25 1.20
C LEU A 236 -13.47 -6.88 0.08
N GLN A 237 -12.30 -6.32 0.38
CA GLN A 237 -11.21 -6.06 -0.56
C GLN A 237 -10.15 -7.15 -0.58
N THR A 238 -9.81 -7.68 0.60
CA THR A 238 -8.71 -8.65 0.76
C THR A 238 -9.22 -10.07 0.92
N GLY A 239 -10.46 -10.26 1.40
CA GLY A 239 -11.00 -11.54 1.82
C GLY A 239 -10.42 -12.04 3.15
N GLU A 240 -9.74 -11.17 3.92
CA GLU A 240 -9.32 -11.52 5.29
C GLU A 240 -10.51 -11.48 6.23
N GLU A 241 -10.56 -12.43 7.17
CA GLU A 241 -11.68 -12.61 8.10
C GLU A 241 -11.22 -12.63 9.55
N ILE A 242 -12.13 -12.20 10.45
CA ILE A 242 -12.09 -12.43 11.88
C ILE A 242 -13.34 -13.22 12.23
N ASN A 243 -13.20 -14.33 12.93
CA ASN A 243 -14.31 -15.09 13.49
C ASN A 243 -13.95 -15.55 14.90
N PHE A 244 -14.63 -15.04 15.91
CA PHE A 244 -14.41 -15.44 17.30
C PHE A 244 -15.68 -15.47 18.13
N ALA A 245 -15.65 -16.30 19.18
CA ALA A 245 -16.51 -16.18 20.33
C ALA A 245 -15.64 -15.92 21.57
N TYR A 246 -16.04 -14.95 22.41
CA TYR A 246 -15.22 -14.46 23.52
C TYR A 246 -16.04 -14.13 24.75
N SER A 247 -15.60 -14.54 25.91
CA SER A 247 -16.24 -14.26 27.19
C SER A 247 -15.23 -14.16 28.32
N GLN A 248 -15.18 -13.04 29.04
CA GLN A 248 -14.38 -12.82 30.27
C GLN A 248 -12.90 -13.30 30.18
N GLY A 249 -12.24 -13.03 29.06
CA GLY A 249 -10.87 -13.47 28.81
C GLY A 249 -10.75 -14.92 28.29
N GLU A 250 -11.84 -15.68 28.20
CA GLU A 250 -11.88 -16.98 27.53
C GLU A 250 -12.12 -16.81 26.04
N ASP A 251 -11.26 -17.39 25.24
CA ASP A 251 -11.26 -17.31 23.79
C ASP A 251 -11.67 -18.65 23.17
N PHE A 252 -12.80 -18.64 22.48
CA PHE A 252 -13.34 -19.81 21.79
C PHE A 252 -13.06 -19.83 20.28
N SER A 253 -12.05 -19.09 19.82
CA SER A 253 -11.72 -18.94 18.39
C SER A 253 -11.38 -20.27 17.69
N THR A 254 -11.08 -21.32 18.40
CA THR A 254 -10.88 -22.67 17.81
C THR A 254 -12.17 -23.31 17.28
N ASN A 255 -13.31 -22.89 17.81
CA ASN A 255 -14.66 -23.23 17.36
C ASN A 255 -15.57 -22.04 17.64
N PRO A 256 -15.50 -20.98 16.80
CA PRO A 256 -16.17 -19.71 17.09
C PRO A 256 -17.67 -19.72 16.89
N ASP A 257 -18.20 -20.69 16.14
CA ASP A 257 -19.61 -20.76 15.81
C ASP A 257 -20.44 -21.18 17.03
N VAL A 258 -21.13 -20.21 17.58
CA VAL A 258 -22.07 -20.36 18.69
C VAL A 258 -23.46 -20.00 18.19
N ALA A 259 -24.45 -20.79 18.55
CA ALA A 259 -25.83 -20.51 18.21
C ALA A 259 -26.37 -19.35 19.07
N PHE A 260 -26.88 -18.32 18.40
CA PHE A 260 -27.62 -17.23 19.03
C PHE A 260 -29.07 -17.20 18.53
N THR A 261 -29.99 -16.71 19.37
CA THR A 261 -31.30 -16.30 18.88
C THR A 261 -31.13 -15.22 17.82
N SER A 262 -31.53 -15.50 16.58
CA SER A 262 -31.36 -14.54 15.48
C SER A 262 -32.30 -13.35 15.58
N ALA A 263 -33.44 -13.50 16.29
CA ALA A 263 -34.44 -12.47 16.40
C ALA A 263 -34.83 -11.87 15.02
N SER A 264 -34.87 -10.55 14.89
CA SER A 264 -35.22 -9.92 13.63
C SER A 264 -34.11 -9.98 12.54
N ILE A 265 -32.94 -10.49 12.87
CA ILE A 265 -31.86 -10.68 11.85
C ILE A 265 -32.26 -11.79 10.85
N ILE A 266 -33.06 -12.77 11.28
CA ILE A 266 -33.58 -13.83 10.39
C ILE A 266 -34.42 -13.29 9.22
N LYS A 267 -34.84 -12.03 9.27
CA LYS A 267 -35.56 -11.36 8.19
C LYS A 267 -34.67 -11.15 6.94
N ILE A 268 -33.34 -11.20 7.10
CA ILE A 268 -32.41 -11.23 5.94
C ILE A 268 -32.58 -12.55 5.18
N PRO A 269 -32.46 -13.74 5.78
CA PRO A 269 -32.82 -15.01 5.15
C PRO A 269 -34.22 -15.03 4.51
N ILE A 270 -35.25 -14.51 5.21
CA ILE A 270 -36.61 -14.43 4.65
C ILE A 270 -36.62 -13.59 3.36
N MET A 271 -35.97 -12.42 3.37
CA MET A 271 -35.88 -11.56 2.20
C MET A 271 -35.18 -12.27 1.03
N VAL A 272 -34.06 -12.92 1.27
CA VAL A 272 -33.32 -13.71 0.26
C VAL A 272 -34.22 -14.82 -0.30
N SER A 273 -34.89 -15.59 0.56
CA SER A 273 -35.78 -16.66 0.14
C SER A 273 -36.99 -16.16 -0.64
N ALA A 274 -37.50 -14.98 -0.33
CA ALA A 274 -38.59 -14.36 -1.07
C ALA A 274 -38.13 -13.93 -2.47
N TYR A 275 -36.99 -13.23 -2.58
CA TYR A 275 -36.44 -12.83 -3.88
C TYR A 275 -36.12 -14.02 -4.79
N ARG A 276 -35.64 -15.11 -4.22
CA ARG A 276 -35.39 -16.36 -4.94
C ARG A 276 -36.63 -16.89 -5.69
N ARG A 277 -37.83 -16.56 -5.22
CA ARG A 277 -39.12 -17.09 -5.75
C ARG A 277 -39.89 -16.05 -6.57
N LEU A 278 -39.30 -14.89 -6.81
CA LEU A 278 -39.88 -13.87 -7.67
C LEU A 278 -39.36 -14.06 -9.09
N ASP A 279 -40.26 -14.33 -10.04
CA ASP A 279 -39.93 -14.43 -11.48
C ASP A 279 -39.79 -13.06 -12.13
N GLU A 280 -40.34 -12.01 -11.54
CA GLU A 280 -40.36 -10.62 -12.01
C GLU A 280 -40.14 -9.66 -10.84
N ASP A 281 -39.99 -8.36 -11.12
CA ASP A 281 -39.94 -7.33 -10.08
C ASP A 281 -41.13 -7.48 -9.12
N PRO A 282 -40.93 -7.34 -7.78
CA PRO A 282 -41.98 -7.50 -6.81
C PRO A 282 -43.13 -6.52 -7.06
N ASP A 283 -44.36 -7.01 -6.98
CA ASP A 283 -45.53 -6.16 -7.07
C ASP A 283 -45.60 -5.16 -5.89
N SER A 284 -46.55 -4.25 -5.93
CA SER A 284 -46.66 -3.20 -4.89
C SER A 284 -46.95 -3.73 -3.51
N GLU A 285 -47.61 -4.87 -3.37
CA GLU A 285 -47.91 -5.49 -2.06
C GLU A 285 -46.66 -6.18 -1.52
N THR A 286 -45.97 -6.98 -2.34
CA THR A 286 -44.70 -7.64 -1.98
C THR A 286 -43.65 -6.61 -1.61
N THR A 287 -43.49 -5.53 -2.42
CA THR A 287 -42.59 -4.40 -2.12
C THR A 287 -42.87 -3.82 -0.75
N ARG A 288 -44.14 -3.54 -0.41
CA ARG A 288 -44.57 -3.00 0.89
C ARG A 288 -44.24 -3.98 2.04
N LEU A 289 -44.48 -5.28 1.84
CA LEU A 289 -44.18 -6.29 2.85
C LEU A 289 -42.68 -6.39 3.13
N ILE A 290 -41.85 -6.37 2.11
CA ILE A 290 -40.37 -6.37 2.25
C ILE A 290 -39.92 -5.10 3.01
N GLU A 291 -40.42 -3.94 2.61
CA GLU A 291 -40.08 -2.66 3.26
C GLU A 291 -40.50 -2.67 4.74
N GLU A 292 -41.73 -3.04 5.05
CA GLU A 292 -42.19 -3.09 6.44
C GLU A 292 -41.47 -4.16 7.28
N MET A 293 -41.07 -5.27 6.68
CA MET A 293 -40.32 -6.33 7.34
C MET A 293 -38.87 -5.90 7.64
N ILE A 294 -38.17 -5.31 6.67
CA ILE A 294 -36.73 -4.97 6.81
C ILE A 294 -36.58 -3.62 7.49
N VAL A 295 -37.18 -2.53 6.95
CA VAL A 295 -36.98 -1.16 7.44
C VAL A 295 -37.61 -0.94 8.81
N LYS A 296 -38.86 -1.38 8.99
CA LYS A 296 -39.63 -1.21 10.27
C LYS A 296 -39.54 -2.42 11.20
N SER A 297 -38.89 -3.48 10.75
CA SER A 297 -38.73 -4.73 11.50
C SER A 297 -40.05 -5.39 11.91
N GLY A 298 -41.11 -5.26 11.08
CA GLY A 298 -42.43 -5.84 11.34
C GLY A 298 -42.43 -7.37 11.32
N ASN A 299 -43.12 -8.01 12.26
CA ASN A 299 -43.30 -9.47 12.32
C ASN A 299 -44.44 -9.94 11.42
N ASP A 300 -45.60 -9.29 11.47
CA ASP A 300 -46.74 -9.63 10.60
C ASP A 300 -46.39 -9.56 9.10
N PRO A 301 -45.63 -8.52 8.62
CA PRO A 301 -45.15 -8.50 7.24
C PRO A 301 -44.20 -9.66 6.89
N ALA A 302 -43.40 -10.14 7.86
CA ALA A 302 -42.54 -11.32 7.64
C ALA A 302 -43.37 -12.59 7.45
N ASP A 303 -44.38 -12.82 8.33
CA ASP A 303 -45.26 -13.95 8.22
C ASP A 303 -46.05 -13.92 6.91
N TRP A 304 -46.62 -12.76 6.53
CA TRP A 304 -47.34 -12.61 5.26
C TRP A 304 -46.47 -12.75 4.04
N LEU A 305 -45.22 -12.33 4.09
CA LEU A 305 -44.27 -12.50 2.98
C LEU A 305 -43.95 -14.00 2.80
N MET A 306 -43.70 -14.72 3.90
CA MET A 306 -43.51 -16.17 3.82
C MET A 306 -44.74 -16.90 3.29
N GLU A 307 -45.95 -16.60 3.83
CA GLU A 307 -47.21 -17.22 3.42
C GLU A 307 -47.54 -16.99 1.93
N ARG A 308 -47.28 -15.78 1.41
CA ARG A 308 -47.75 -15.37 0.08
C ARG A 308 -46.76 -15.55 -1.03
N VAL A 309 -45.45 -15.45 -0.72
CA VAL A 309 -44.37 -15.47 -1.72
C VAL A 309 -43.57 -16.76 -1.66
N ILE A 310 -43.31 -17.29 -0.44
CA ILE A 310 -42.47 -18.47 -0.28
C ILE A 310 -43.33 -19.73 -0.36
N ASP A 311 -44.06 -20.06 0.69
CA ASP A 311 -45.02 -21.14 0.72
C ASP A 311 -46.03 -20.94 1.88
N PRO A 312 -47.35 -21.10 1.69
CA PRO A 312 -48.36 -20.84 2.69
C PRO A 312 -48.35 -21.79 3.89
N PHE A 313 -47.64 -22.91 3.82
CA PHE A 313 -47.63 -23.94 4.87
C PHE A 313 -46.23 -24.23 5.41
N THR A 314 -45.23 -24.10 4.57
CA THR A 314 -43.84 -24.49 4.85
C THR A 314 -42.83 -23.33 4.76
N GLY A 315 -43.30 -22.10 4.54
CA GLY A 315 -42.46 -20.91 4.34
C GLY A 315 -41.28 -20.83 5.26
N PRO A 316 -41.38 -20.95 6.60
CA PRO A 316 -40.25 -20.99 7.50
C PRO A 316 -39.22 -22.11 7.21
N LEU A 317 -39.71 -23.29 6.87
CA LEU A 317 -38.86 -24.47 6.55
C LEU A 317 -38.15 -24.28 5.21
N ASP A 318 -38.82 -23.64 4.25
CA ASP A 318 -38.23 -23.34 2.94
C ASP A 318 -37.11 -22.28 3.08
N VAL A 319 -37.27 -21.27 3.94
CA VAL A 319 -36.19 -20.34 4.31
C VAL A 319 -34.99 -21.11 4.87
N THR A 320 -35.25 -22.06 5.78
CA THR A 320 -34.21 -22.91 6.37
C THR A 320 -33.50 -23.75 5.31
N ALA A 321 -34.28 -24.38 4.41
CA ALA A 321 -33.71 -25.20 3.32
C ALA A 321 -32.83 -24.37 2.37
N ASP A 322 -33.23 -23.13 2.07
CA ASP A 322 -32.45 -22.21 1.26
C ASP A 322 -31.11 -21.88 1.95
N MET A 323 -31.12 -21.55 3.23
CA MET A 323 -29.89 -21.26 4.00
C MET A 323 -28.97 -22.46 4.06
N GLN A 324 -29.50 -23.66 4.32
CA GLN A 324 -28.71 -24.90 4.31
C GLN A 324 -28.11 -25.19 2.92
N THR A 325 -28.85 -24.89 1.84
CA THR A 325 -28.35 -25.05 0.47
C THR A 325 -27.21 -24.08 0.16
N LEU A 326 -27.22 -22.90 0.77
CA LEU A 326 -26.10 -21.92 0.71
C LEU A 326 -24.90 -22.30 1.57
N GLY A 327 -25.03 -23.39 2.40
CA GLY A 327 -23.98 -23.81 3.34
C GLY A 327 -24.06 -23.14 4.71
N LEU A 328 -25.12 -22.40 5.01
CA LEU A 328 -25.35 -21.73 6.29
C LEU A 328 -26.06 -22.70 7.26
N GLU A 329 -25.29 -23.71 7.72
CA GLU A 329 -25.84 -24.88 8.40
C GLU A 329 -26.44 -24.59 9.79
N ASN A 330 -26.05 -23.46 10.41
CA ASN A 330 -26.48 -23.08 11.75
C ASN A 330 -27.65 -22.09 11.73
N THR A 331 -28.10 -21.67 10.54
CA THR A 331 -29.20 -20.71 10.38
C THR A 331 -30.49 -21.41 10.03
N PHE A 332 -31.50 -21.24 10.88
CA PHE A 332 -32.84 -21.81 10.63
C PHE A 332 -33.98 -20.94 11.17
N LEU A 333 -35.14 -21.14 10.57
CA LEU A 333 -36.44 -20.64 10.99
C LEU A 333 -37.42 -21.83 11.05
N ALA A 334 -38.00 -22.10 12.22
CA ALA A 334 -38.83 -23.29 12.50
C ALA A 334 -40.30 -22.98 12.72
N GLY A 335 -40.73 -21.73 12.52
CA GLY A 335 -42.11 -21.30 12.66
C GLY A 335 -42.27 -19.81 12.39
N GLU A 336 -43.49 -19.34 12.37
CA GLU A 336 -43.88 -17.95 12.16
C GLU A 336 -43.76 -17.13 13.45
N PHE A 337 -43.87 -15.80 13.33
CA PHE A 337 -43.66 -14.86 14.44
C PHE A 337 -44.94 -14.56 15.26
N TYR A 338 -46.11 -14.94 14.78
CA TYR A 338 -47.32 -14.64 15.52
C TYR A 338 -47.41 -15.43 16.83
N PRO A 339 -47.98 -14.85 17.91
CA PRO A 339 -48.04 -15.51 19.18
C PRO A 339 -48.86 -16.83 19.12
N GLY A 340 -48.21 -17.94 19.50
CA GLY A 340 -48.81 -19.28 19.45
C GLY A 340 -48.62 -20.00 18.13
N ALA A 341 -47.78 -19.50 17.23
CA ALA A 341 -47.39 -20.21 16.02
C ALA A 341 -46.83 -21.62 16.36
N PRO A 342 -47.17 -22.64 15.58
CA PRO A 342 -46.66 -23.98 15.81
C PRO A 342 -45.17 -24.07 15.53
N LEU A 343 -44.43 -24.84 16.31
CA LEU A 343 -43.07 -25.26 15.95
C LEU A 343 -43.19 -26.31 14.82
N LEU A 344 -42.80 -25.97 13.60
CA LEU A 344 -42.95 -26.82 12.43
C LEU A 344 -41.93 -27.96 12.40
N ALA A 345 -40.72 -27.72 12.90
CA ALA A 345 -39.65 -28.69 13.01
C ALA A 345 -38.72 -28.36 14.17
N ALA A 346 -37.97 -29.36 14.64
CA ALA A 346 -36.89 -29.16 15.60
C ALA A 346 -35.57 -29.35 14.89
N PHE A 347 -34.72 -28.33 14.89
CA PHE A 347 -33.43 -28.34 14.18
C PHE A 347 -32.27 -28.59 15.17
N GLN A 348 -31.38 -29.47 14.78
CA GLN A 348 -30.11 -29.72 15.45
C GLN A 348 -28.99 -29.25 14.48
N THR A 349 -28.17 -28.32 14.92
CA THR A 349 -27.08 -27.76 14.16
C THR A 349 -25.76 -27.98 14.90
N PRO A 350 -24.60 -27.92 14.21
CA PRO A 350 -23.31 -28.00 14.90
C PRO A 350 -23.18 -26.97 16.03
N ALA A 351 -23.68 -25.77 15.86
CA ALA A 351 -23.59 -24.70 16.85
C ALA A 351 -24.50 -24.91 18.07
N ASN A 352 -25.74 -25.40 17.89
CA ASN A 352 -26.69 -25.58 19.02
C ASN A 352 -26.53 -26.92 19.75
N LEU A 353 -25.77 -27.86 19.21
CA LEU A 353 -25.37 -29.11 19.86
C LEU A 353 -24.15 -28.95 20.78
N ARG A 354 -23.56 -27.78 20.84
CA ARG A 354 -22.41 -27.48 21.72
C ARG A 354 -22.81 -27.61 23.18
N THR A 355 -21.88 -28.15 23.97
CA THR A 355 -22.08 -28.35 25.42
C THR A 355 -21.11 -27.53 26.27
N ASP A 356 -20.13 -26.92 25.64
CA ASP A 356 -19.13 -26.05 26.28
C ASP A 356 -19.65 -24.60 26.44
N ILE A 357 -20.53 -24.17 25.55
CA ILE A 357 -21.23 -22.87 25.60
C ILE A 357 -22.71 -23.07 25.43
N ASN A 358 -23.50 -22.33 26.19
CA ASN A 358 -24.95 -22.31 26.04
C ASN A 358 -25.48 -20.86 26.14
N THR A 359 -26.11 -20.39 25.07
CA THR A 359 -26.78 -19.07 24.99
C THR A 359 -28.29 -19.19 25.26
N ASP A 360 -28.81 -20.39 25.51
CA ASP A 360 -30.23 -20.70 25.57
C ASP A 360 -31.02 -20.11 24.37
N PRO A 361 -30.59 -20.45 23.13
CA PRO A 361 -31.12 -19.80 21.96
C PRO A 361 -32.57 -20.25 21.69
N ASP A 362 -33.37 -19.34 21.10
CA ASP A 362 -34.76 -19.59 20.71
C ASP A 362 -34.86 -20.83 19.79
N ILE A 363 -35.76 -21.73 20.12
CA ILE A 363 -35.98 -22.94 19.32
C ILE A 363 -36.64 -22.65 17.96
N TYR A 364 -37.24 -21.47 17.77
CA TYR A 364 -37.89 -21.07 16.52
C TYR A 364 -36.92 -20.46 15.49
N ASN A 365 -35.89 -19.74 15.94
CA ASN A 365 -34.94 -19.12 15.00
C ASN A 365 -33.56 -18.94 15.63
N GLN A 366 -32.57 -19.45 14.93
CA GLN A 366 -31.15 -19.38 15.35
C GLN A 366 -30.27 -19.06 14.19
N THR A 367 -29.11 -18.52 14.49
CA THR A 367 -27.99 -18.28 13.55
C THR A 367 -26.68 -18.24 14.31
N THR A 368 -25.58 -18.12 13.56
CA THR A 368 -24.24 -17.76 14.07
C THR A 368 -23.79 -16.45 13.46
N PRO A 369 -22.85 -15.73 14.08
CA PRO A 369 -22.28 -14.52 13.47
C PRO A 369 -21.69 -14.76 12.08
N SER A 370 -21.03 -15.91 11.87
CA SER A 370 -20.43 -16.31 10.60
C SER A 370 -21.49 -16.58 9.51
N ASP A 371 -22.54 -17.36 9.81
CA ASP A 371 -23.57 -17.67 8.82
C ASP A 371 -24.24 -16.40 8.27
N ILE A 372 -24.63 -15.48 9.16
CA ILE A 372 -25.25 -14.21 8.74
C ILE A 372 -24.24 -13.29 8.07
N GLY A 373 -23.00 -13.26 8.55
CA GLY A 373 -21.92 -12.51 7.91
C GLY A 373 -21.67 -12.99 6.48
N MET A 374 -21.54 -14.29 6.26
CA MET A 374 -21.39 -14.88 4.93
C MET A 374 -22.57 -14.59 4.02
N LEU A 375 -23.82 -14.63 4.54
CA LEU A 375 -24.99 -14.26 3.75
C LEU A 375 -24.95 -12.79 3.30
N MET A 376 -24.52 -11.88 4.17
CA MET A 376 -24.33 -10.47 3.81
C MET A 376 -23.23 -10.27 2.77
N GLU A 377 -22.16 -11.05 2.84
CA GLU A 377 -21.10 -11.09 1.86
C GLU A 377 -21.59 -11.60 0.50
N ASP A 378 -22.37 -12.67 0.49
CA ASP A 378 -22.99 -13.23 -0.72
C ASP A 378 -23.90 -12.20 -1.43
N ILE A 379 -24.72 -11.47 -0.67
CA ILE A 379 -25.56 -10.37 -1.20
C ILE A 379 -24.66 -9.25 -1.78
N TYR A 380 -23.59 -8.89 -1.08
CA TYR A 380 -22.65 -7.87 -1.54
C TYR A 380 -21.96 -8.28 -2.86
N GLN A 381 -21.44 -9.52 -2.94
CA GLN A 381 -20.76 -10.02 -4.13
C GLN A 381 -21.71 -10.05 -5.33
N CYS A 382 -22.94 -10.51 -5.14
CA CYS A 382 -23.99 -10.48 -6.15
C CYS A 382 -24.23 -9.03 -6.66
N THR A 383 -24.29 -8.06 -5.76
CA THR A 383 -24.50 -6.65 -6.10
C THR A 383 -23.33 -6.05 -6.89
N GLN A 384 -22.09 -6.32 -6.49
CA GLN A 384 -20.91 -5.64 -7.05
C GLN A 384 -20.45 -6.25 -8.37
N ARG A 385 -20.53 -7.56 -8.52
CA ARG A 385 -19.93 -8.30 -9.64
C ARG A 385 -20.93 -9.08 -10.48
N GLY A 386 -22.17 -9.27 -9.99
CA GLY A 386 -23.10 -10.23 -10.59
C GLY A 386 -22.56 -11.66 -10.50
N GLU A 387 -21.80 -11.96 -9.44
CA GLU A 387 -21.13 -13.22 -9.15
C GLU A 387 -21.33 -13.55 -7.67
N GLY A 388 -20.78 -14.64 -7.19
CA GLY A 388 -20.79 -15.05 -5.80
C GLY A 388 -21.60 -16.32 -5.56
N ASN A 389 -21.62 -16.74 -4.29
CA ASN A 389 -22.20 -18.01 -3.88
C ASN A 389 -23.73 -18.07 -4.14
N LEU A 390 -24.42 -16.96 -3.92
CA LEU A 390 -25.87 -16.85 -4.18
C LEU A 390 -26.23 -17.23 -5.62
N LEU A 391 -25.50 -16.69 -6.61
CA LEU A 391 -25.70 -16.96 -8.03
C LEU A 391 -25.14 -18.32 -8.46
N ALA A 392 -24.11 -18.82 -7.79
CA ALA A 392 -23.53 -20.13 -8.07
C ALA A 392 -24.43 -21.27 -7.59
N VAL A 393 -25.08 -21.10 -6.43
CA VAL A 393 -25.96 -22.11 -5.80
C VAL A 393 -27.35 -22.07 -6.40
N PHE A 394 -27.86 -20.88 -6.73
CA PHE A 394 -29.18 -20.65 -7.29
C PHE A 394 -29.07 -19.97 -8.67
N PRO A 395 -28.56 -20.67 -9.70
CA PRO A 395 -28.37 -20.11 -11.02
C PRO A 395 -29.70 -19.70 -11.66
N ASP A 396 -29.71 -18.50 -12.23
CA ASP A 396 -30.90 -17.89 -12.87
C ASP A 396 -32.09 -17.55 -11.91
N GLU A 397 -31.88 -17.71 -10.56
CA GLU A 397 -32.91 -17.39 -9.57
C GLU A 397 -32.67 -16.03 -8.91
N PHE A 398 -31.55 -15.35 -9.22
CA PHE A 398 -31.24 -14.01 -8.75
C PHE A 398 -30.63 -13.15 -9.86
N THR A 399 -30.91 -11.87 -9.80
CA THR A 399 -30.26 -10.86 -10.63
C THR A 399 -29.47 -9.89 -9.76
N GLN A 400 -28.46 -9.24 -10.36
CA GLN A 400 -27.72 -8.17 -9.70
C GLN A 400 -28.61 -7.02 -9.21
N ALA A 401 -29.68 -6.72 -9.94
CA ALA A 401 -30.65 -5.67 -9.57
C ALA A 401 -31.45 -6.03 -8.32
N GLU A 402 -31.83 -7.29 -8.16
CA GLU A 402 -32.51 -7.78 -6.95
C GLU A 402 -31.59 -7.75 -5.74
N CYS A 403 -30.33 -8.15 -5.91
CA CYS A 403 -29.33 -8.03 -4.84
C CYS A 403 -29.13 -6.55 -4.45
N GLN A 404 -29.10 -5.63 -5.41
CA GLN A 404 -29.05 -4.20 -5.13
C GLN A 404 -30.31 -3.71 -4.38
N SER A 405 -31.47 -4.23 -4.70
CA SER A 405 -32.71 -3.91 -4.00
C SER A 405 -32.67 -4.38 -2.55
N MET A 406 -32.17 -5.59 -2.28
CA MET A 406 -31.94 -6.07 -0.92
C MET A 406 -31.02 -5.15 -0.11
N ILE A 407 -29.90 -4.74 -0.69
CA ILE A 407 -28.97 -3.77 -0.06
C ILE A 407 -29.68 -2.43 0.22
N ASN A 408 -30.51 -1.95 -0.72
CA ASN A 408 -31.22 -0.69 -0.54
C ASN A 408 -32.24 -0.75 0.62
N TYR A 409 -32.95 -1.87 0.79
CA TYR A 409 -33.85 -2.03 1.96
C TYR A 409 -33.06 -2.07 3.27
N LEU A 410 -31.94 -2.79 3.32
CA LEU A 410 -31.06 -2.86 4.50
C LEU A 410 -30.43 -1.50 4.83
N GLY A 411 -30.12 -0.69 3.82
CA GLY A 411 -29.54 0.65 3.98
C GLY A 411 -30.55 1.74 4.37
N ASN A 412 -31.84 1.44 4.37
CA ASN A 412 -32.92 2.36 4.76
C ASN A 412 -33.51 2.03 6.15
N ASN A 413 -32.74 1.40 7.02
CA ASN A 413 -33.20 1.08 8.37
C ASN A 413 -33.60 2.35 9.14
N ASP A 414 -34.81 2.36 9.76
CA ASP A 414 -35.31 3.52 10.49
C ASP A 414 -34.56 3.81 11.81
N LEU A 415 -33.76 2.86 12.29
CA LEU A 415 -33.05 2.94 13.56
C LEU A 415 -31.53 2.86 13.35
N GLY A 416 -30.87 4.01 13.39
CA GLY A 416 -29.40 4.13 13.37
C GLY A 416 -28.79 3.71 14.71
N LEU A 417 -28.80 2.41 15.01
CA LEU A 417 -28.34 1.82 16.27
C LEU A 417 -27.18 0.85 16.02
N LEU A 418 -26.53 0.43 17.09
CA LEU A 418 -25.56 -0.67 17.10
C LEU A 418 -24.38 -0.43 16.12
N ILE A 419 -24.29 -1.17 15.01
CA ILE A 419 -23.23 -1.02 14.01
C ILE A 419 -23.23 0.41 13.45
N GLU A 420 -24.41 0.94 13.08
CA GLU A 420 -24.51 2.28 12.50
C GLU A 420 -24.13 3.39 13.52
N ALA A 421 -24.48 3.18 14.80
CA ALA A 421 -24.12 4.13 15.87
C ALA A 421 -22.60 4.22 16.13
N GLY A 422 -21.82 3.22 15.71
CA GLY A 422 -20.37 3.19 15.87
C GLY A 422 -19.58 3.82 14.70
N VAL A 423 -20.26 4.26 13.64
CA VAL A 423 -19.58 4.88 12.48
C VAL A 423 -19.94 6.36 12.37
N PRO A 424 -19.11 7.19 11.71
CA PRO A 424 -19.41 8.61 11.53
C PRO A 424 -20.73 8.86 10.79
N ASP A 425 -21.43 9.92 11.16
CA ASP A 425 -22.66 10.35 10.52
C ASP A 425 -22.55 10.41 9.00
N GLY A 426 -23.50 9.79 8.31
CA GLY A 426 -23.56 9.73 6.86
C GLY A 426 -22.71 8.63 6.21
N THR A 427 -22.07 7.77 7.00
CA THR A 427 -21.48 6.52 6.50
C THR A 427 -22.60 5.58 6.07
N PRO A 428 -22.66 5.11 4.80
CA PRO A 428 -23.69 4.18 4.40
C PRO A 428 -23.51 2.83 5.10
N VAL A 429 -24.56 2.36 5.78
CA VAL A 429 -24.60 1.05 6.44
C VAL A 429 -25.85 0.32 5.98
N ALA A 430 -25.69 -0.86 5.43
CA ALA A 430 -26.80 -1.75 5.06
C ALA A 430 -26.85 -2.87 6.10
N HIS A 431 -27.76 -2.80 7.07
CA HIS A 431 -27.76 -3.70 8.21
C HIS A 431 -29.15 -4.12 8.69
N LYS A 432 -29.17 -5.16 9.50
CA LYS A 432 -30.38 -5.59 10.22
C LYS A 432 -30.01 -6.01 11.64
N HIS A 433 -30.57 -5.28 12.59
CA HIS A 433 -30.44 -5.59 13.99
C HIS A 433 -31.61 -6.49 14.49
N GLY A 434 -31.37 -7.16 15.63
CA GLY A 434 -32.37 -8.00 16.27
C GLY A 434 -32.13 -8.17 17.75
N TRP A 435 -33.22 -8.16 18.51
CA TRP A 435 -33.26 -8.53 19.93
C TRP A 435 -34.63 -9.07 20.29
N VAL A 436 -34.70 -9.85 21.37
CA VAL A 436 -35.95 -10.37 21.92
C VAL A 436 -36.03 -10.03 23.39
N THR A 437 -37.17 -9.52 23.81
CA THR A 437 -37.49 -9.32 25.22
C THR A 437 -38.52 -10.34 25.64
N TYR A 438 -38.14 -11.23 26.55
CA TYR A 438 -39.03 -12.25 27.10
C TYR A 438 -39.37 -11.92 28.54
N PHE A 439 -40.66 -11.70 28.87
CA PHE A 439 -41.13 -11.20 30.18
C PHE A 439 -40.37 -9.95 30.69
N GLY A 440 -39.92 -9.07 29.80
CA GLY A 440 -39.17 -7.86 30.14
C GLY A 440 -37.66 -8.07 30.30
N VAL A 441 -37.17 -9.29 30.07
CA VAL A 441 -35.75 -9.63 30.09
C VAL A 441 -35.24 -9.81 28.67
N MET A 442 -34.15 -9.14 28.34
CA MET A 442 -33.41 -9.29 27.07
C MET A 442 -32.11 -10.06 27.35
N ASN A 443 -31.90 -11.17 26.69
CA ASN A 443 -30.70 -12.00 26.85
C ASN A 443 -29.79 -11.95 25.63
N THR A 444 -30.31 -11.69 24.44
CA THR A 444 -29.54 -11.63 23.20
C THR A 444 -29.85 -10.36 22.45
N LEU A 445 -28.80 -9.75 21.93
CA LEU A 445 -28.80 -8.59 21.04
C LEU A 445 -27.82 -8.87 19.93
N GLY A 446 -28.19 -8.57 18.69
CA GLY A 446 -27.27 -8.73 17.52
C GLY A 446 -27.53 -7.70 16.45
N ASP A 447 -26.55 -7.54 15.59
CA ASP A 447 -26.61 -6.74 14.37
C ASP A 447 -25.67 -7.32 13.31
N ALA A 448 -26.11 -7.32 12.06
CA ALA A 448 -25.30 -7.78 10.93
C ALA A 448 -25.47 -6.85 9.74
N GLY A 449 -24.37 -6.42 9.17
CA GLY A 449 -24.41 -5.43 8.10
C GLY A 449 -23.15 -5.30 7.29
N ILE A 450 -23.30 -4.56 6.19
CA ILE A 450 -22.21 -4.10 5.31
C ILE A 450 -21.99 -2.62 5.57
N VAL A 451 -20.77 -2.26 5.84
CA VAL A 451 -20.36 -0.86 6.03
C VAL A 451 -19.55 -0.40 4.84
N TYR A 452 -19.96 0.70 4.22
CA TYR A 452 -19.30 1.26 3.03
C TYR A 452 -18.40 2.41 3.44
N THR A 453 -17.08 2.25 3.30
CA THR A 453 -16.12 3.27 3.74
C THR A 453 -15.07 3.60 2.69
N PRO A 454 -14.47 4.81 2.73
CA PRO A 454 -13.37 5.17 1.84
C PRO A 454 -12.14 4.28 1.98
N GLY A 455 -11.91 3.71 3.17
CA GLY A 455 -10.77 2.83 3.46
C GLY A 455 -10.96 1.38 3.06
N GLY A 456 -12.19 1.01 2.67
CA GLY A 456 -12.60 -0.33 2.24
C GLY A 456 -13.92 -0.73 2.85
N ASN A 457 -14.73 -1.48 2.11
CA ASN A 457 -16.01 -2.00 2.57
C ASN A 457 -15.80 -3.28 3.37
N TYR A 458 -16.62 -3.51 4.37
CA TYR A 458 -16.54 -4.72 5.19
C TYR A 458 -17.92 -5.20 5.61
N VAL A 459 -18.02 -6.49 5.87
CA VAL A 459 -19.14 -7.10 6.59
C VAL A 459 -18.78 -7.14 8.06
N LEU A 460 -19.75 -6.83 8.92
CA LEU A 460 -19.63 -6.98 10.36
C LEU A 460 -20.93 -7.61 10.90
N SER A 461 -20.78 -8.73 11.63
CA SER A 461 -21.87 -9.40 12.33
C SER A 461 -21.46 -9.59 13.77
N ILE A 462 -22.21 -8.98 14.69
CA ILE A 462 -21.94 -9.01 16.13
C ILE A 462 -23.18 -9.51 16.86
N PHE A 463 -23.00 -10.49 17.73
CA PHE A 463 -24.01 -10.96 18.67
C PHE A 463 -23.46 -10.91 20.08
N ILE A 464 -24.25 -10.45 21.02
CA ILE A 464 -23.92 -10.49 22.43
C ILE A 464 -25.05 -11.20 23.20
N ASN A 465 -24.66 -12.00 24.17
CA ASN A 465 -25.57 -12.73 25.00
C ASN A 465 -25.15 -12.66 26.48
N HIS A 466 -26.13 -12.57 27.37
CA HIS A 466 -25.90 -12.70 28.79
C HIS A 466 -26.98 -13.61 29.39
N GLN A 467 -26.58 -14.58 30.20
CA GLN A 467 -27.49 -15.61 30.72
C GLN A 467 -28.62 -15.03 31.58
N ASP A 468 -28.31 -13.99 32.38
CA ASP A 468 -29.33 -13.37 33.27
C ASP A 468 -30.08 -12.26 32.52
N GLN A 469 -29.40 -11.20 32.10
CA GLN A 469 -30.02 -10.06 31.44
C GLN A 469 -28.99 -9.15 30.77
N LEU A 470 -29.29 -8.69 29.56
CA LEU A 470 -28.63 -7.55 28.94
C LEU A 470 -29.31 -6.24 29.31
N ILE A 471 -28.57 -5.25 29.73
CA ILE A 471 -29.03 -3.87 29.90
C ILE A 471 -28.78 -3.13 28.58
N TRP A 472 -29.81 -2.47 28.06
CA TRP A 472 -29.79 -1.89 26.70
C TRP A 472 -28.60 -0.93 26.48
N GLU A 473 -28.44 0.10 27.33
CA GLU A 473 -27.44 1.11 27.14
C GLU A 473 -26.01 0.53 27.10
N PRO A 474 -25.50 -0.21 28.11
CA PRO A 474 -24.14 -0.74 28.04
C PRO A 474 -24.00 -1.80 26.94
N ALA A 475 -25.03 -2.58 26.62
CA ALA A 475 -25.00 -3.58 25.58
C ALA A 475 -24.91 -2.95 24.18
N SER A 476 -25.72 -1.93 23.91
CA SER A 476 -25.70 -1.20 22.64
C SER A 476 -24.41 -0.37 22.47
N GLU A 477 -23.90 0.23 23.55
CA GLU A 477 -22.63 0.96 23.55
C GLU A 477 -21.43 0.04 23.27
N LEU A 478 -21.43 -1.19 23.80
CA LEU A 478 -20.40 -2.18 23.50
C LEU A 478 -20.35 -2.49 22.01
N VAL A 479 -21.52 -2.79 21.39
CA VAL A 479 -21.57 -3.07 19.94
C VAL A 479 -21.14 -1.85 19.12
N ALA A 480 -21.59 -0.64 19.46
CA ALA A 480 -21.20 0.59 18.80
C ALA A 480 -19.70 0.85 18.92
N THR A 481 -19.11 0.62 20.10
CA THR A 481 -17.66 0.78 20.33
C THR A 481 -16.84 -0.21 19.50
N MET A 482 -17.28 -1.46 19.39
CA MET A 482 -16.63 -2.45 18.53
C MET A 482 -16.74 -2.07 17.04
N SER A 483 -17.90 -1.54 16.63
CA SER A 483 -18.09 -1.01 15.27
C SER A 483 -17.18 0.19 14.98
N GLU A 484 -17.04 1.13 15.93
CA GLU A 484 -16.14 2.28 15.83
C GLU A 484 -14.67 1.84 15.66
N ALA A 485 -14.23 0.88 16.47
CA ALA A 485 -12.88 0.32 16.35
C ALA A 485 -12.64 -0.32 14.98
N THR A 486 -13.65 -1.03 14.46
CA THR A 486 -13.61 -1.63 13.13
C THR A 486 -13.54 -0.55 12.05
N TYR A 487 -14.40 0.47 12.11
CA TYR A 487 -14.36 1.60 11.19
C TYR A 487 -12.99 2.29 11.18
N ASN A 488 -12.42 2.54 12.36
CA ASN A 488 -11.12 3.17 12.52
C ASN A 488 -9.98 2.31 11.96
N TYR A 489 -10.09 0.97 12.02
CA TYR A 489 -9.15 0.06 11.37
C TYR A 489 -9.12 0.25 9.87
N PHE A 490 -10.27 0.33 9.20
CA PHE A 490 -10.36 0.50 7.76
C PHE A 490 -9.97 1.92 7.32
N ASN A 491 -10.21 2.95 8.13
CA ASN A 491 -10.06 4.36 7.78
C ASN A 491 -8.91 5.03 8.53
N GLN A 492 -7.75 4.39 8.54
CA GLN A 492 -6.53 4.93 9.17
C GLN A 492 -6.14 6.28 8.56
N VAL A 493 -6.01 7.30 9.38
CA VAL A 493 -5.45 8.58 8.96
C VAL A 493 -3.94 8.43 8.80
N THR A 494 -3.47 8.30 7.57
CA THR A 494 -2.03 8.42 7.26
C THR A 494 -1.63 9.88 7.42
N ARG A 495 -0.85 10.19 8.43
CA ARG A 495 -0.22 11.51 8.60
C ARG A 495 1.12 11.60 7.85
#